data_f1b388dcec7913881feb3a63771e5529
#
_entry.id   f1b388dcec7913881feb3a63771e5529
#
_cell.length_a   1.000
_cell.length_b   1.000
_cell.length_c   1.000
_cell.angle_alpha   90.00
_cell.angle_beta   90.00
_cell.angle_gamma   90.00
#
_symmetry.space_group_name_H-M   'P 1'
#
loop_
_entity.id
_entity.type
_entity.pdbx_description
1 polymer ?
#
loop_
_entity_poly.entity_id
_entity_poly.type
_entity_poly.pdbx_seq_one_letter_code
_entity_poly.pdbx_strand_id
1 'polypeptide(L)'
;MNLDNINWEKVNGLVPAIVQDFKSSQVLMLGYMNKEALENTVNTNFVHFYSRTKKRLWKKGETSGNVLLLNDIQLDCDRDTLSVSYTHLTLPTNSGV
;
A
#
# COMPACT_ATOMS: atom_id res chain seq x y z
N MET A 1 -6.85 7.10 -9.47
CA MET A 1 -6.16 6.05 -10.22
C MET A 1 -7.16 5.03 -10.73
N ASN A 2 -6.98 4.59 -11.96
CA ASN A 2 -7.85 3.56 -12.54
C ASN A 2 -7.23 2.18 -12.33
N LEU A 3 -7.88 1.34 -11.54
CA LEU A 3 -7.39 0.00 -11.19
C LEU A 3 -7.29 -0.91 -12.43
N ASP A 4 -8.08 -0.65 -13.44
CA ASP A 4 -8.09 -1.48 -14.65
C ASP A 4 -6.87 -1.25 -15.54
N ASN A 5 -6.08 -0.19 -15.26
CA ASN A 5 -4.86 0.06 -16.01
C ASN A 5 -3.72 -0.86 -15.61
N ILE A 6 -3.83 -1.53 -14.47
CA ILE A 6 -2.80 -2.47 -14.02
C ILE A 6 -2.92 -3.76 -14.84
N ASN A 7 -1.77 -4.26 -15.29
CA ASN A 7 -1.73 -5.54 -16.01
C ASN A 7 -1.74 -6.69 -15.01
N TRP A 8 -2.93 -7.00 -14.47
CA TRP A 8 -3.10 -8.01 -13.43
C TRP A 8 -2.67 -9.40 -13.88
N GLU A 9 -2.83 -9.70 -15.16
CA GLU A 9 -2.44 -10.99 -15.69
C GLU A 9 -0.93 -11.19 -15.62
N LYS A 10 -0.18 -10.15 -15.98
CA LYS A 10 1.29 -10.20 -15.97
C LYS A 10 1.85 -10.42 -14.56
N VAL A 11 1.17 -9.89 -13.55
CA VAL A 11 1.63 -9.99 -12.16
C VAL A 11 0.92 -11.10 -11.39
N ASN A 12 0.14 -11.94 -12.08
CA ASN A 12 -0.59 -13.04 -11.47
C ASN A 12 -1.50 -12.61 -10.31
N GLY A 13 -2.11 -11.45 -10.46
CA GLY A 13 -3.04 -10.92 -9.46
C GLY A 13 -2.38 -10.24 -8.29
N LEU A 14 -1.05 -10.17 -8.22
CA LEU A 14 -0.31 -9.54 -7.13
C LEU A 14 0.68 -8.53 -7.70
N VAL A 15 0.30 -7.25 -7.63
CA VAL A 15 1.17 -6.19 -8.13
C VAL A 15 2.15 -5.77 -7.03
N PRO A 16 3.45 -5.70 -7.33
CA PRO A 16 4.41 -5.16 -6.36
C PRO A 16 4.22 -3.67 -6.19
N ALA A 17 4.30 -3.22 -4.96
CA ALA A 17 4.15 -1.83 -4.60
C ALA A 17 5.39 -1.37 -3.84
N ILE A 18 6.10 -0.41 -4.41
CA ILE A 18 7.25 0.22 -3.77
C ILE A 18 6.72 1.38 -2.95
N VAL A 19 6.92 1.30 -1.63
CA VAL A 19 6.40 2.30 -0.69
C VAL A 19 7.53 3.22 -0.29
N GLN A 20 7.32 4.53 -0.49
CA GLN A 20 8.35 5.51 -0.20
C GLN A 20 7.76 6.74 0.48
N ASP A 21 8.60 7.39 1.29
CA ASP A 21 8.21 8.59 2.02
C ASP A 21 7.90 9.73 1.06
N PHE A 22 6.78 10.41 1.30
CA PHE A 22 6.33 11.50 0.43
C PHE A 22 7.32 12.66 0.38
N LYS A 23 7.95 12.99 1.50
CA LYS A 23 8.84 14.14 1.58
C LYS A 23 10.26 13.86 1.10
N SER A 24 10.82 12.72 1.53
CA SER A 24 12.22 12.39 1.26
C SER A 24 12.42 11.49 0.06
N SER A 25 11.35 10.86 -0.41
CA SER A 25 11.39 9.81 -1.44
C SER A 25 12.18 8.58 -1.01
N GLN A 26 12.47 8.46 0.28
CA GLN A 26 13.18 7.29 0.79
C GLN A 26 12.26 6.07 0.71
N VAL A 27 12.79 4.99 0.14
CA VAL A 27 12.03 3.74 0.03
C VAL A 27 11.95 3.09 1.40
N LEU A 28 10.71 2.81 1.85
CA LEU A 28 10.50 2.13 3.12
C LEU A 28 10.49 0.62 2.96
N MET A 29 9.72 0.13 2.00
CA MET A 29 9.55 -1.30 1.80
C MET A 29 8.96 -1.60 0.43
N LEU A 30 8.97 -2.86 0.07
CA LEU A 30 8.21 -3.37 -1.07
C LEU A 30 7.22 -4.39 -0.54
N GLY A 31 5.96 -4.24 -0.90
CA GLY A 31 4.92 -5.18 -0.56
C GLY A 31 4.14 -5.57 -1.80
N TYR A 32 3.15 -6.42 -1.64
CA TYR A 32 2.30 -6.86 -2.75
C TYR A 32 0.86 -6.50 -2.46
N MET A 33 0.15 -6.13 -3.50
CA MET A 33 -1.28 -5.82 -3.41
C MET A 33 -2.04 -6.68 -4.41
N ASN A 34 -3.09 -7.35 -3.93
CA ASN A 34 -4.09 -7.87 -4.85
C ASN A 34 -5.08 -6.75 -5.14
N LYS A 35 -6.06 -7.02 -5.96
CA LYS A 35 -7.04 -6.00 -6.34
C LYS A 35 -7.78 -5.46 -5.11
N GLU A 36 -8.15 -6.33 -4.18
CA GLU A 36 -8.87 -5.95 -2.97
C GLU A 36 -8.01 -5.06 -2.06
N ALA A 37 -6.72 -5.39 -1.89
CA ALA A 37 -5.82 -4.57 -1.09
C ALA A 37 -5.68 -3.17 -1.68
N LEU A 38 -5.57 -3.07 -2.99
CA LEU A 38 -5.47 -1.78 -3.66
C LEU A 38 -6.76 -0.99 -3.52
N GLU A 39 -7.91 -1.62 -3.67
CA GLU A 39 -9.19 -0.97 -3.47
C GLU A 39 -9.33 -0.42 -2.04
N ASN A 40 -8.93 -1.23 -1.04
CA ASN A 40 -8.96 -0.78 0.34
C ASN A 40 -8.02 0.39 0.58
N THR A 41 -6.84 0.37 -0.02
CA THR A 41 -5.88 1.48 0.08
C THR A 41 -6.48 2.77 -0.45
N VAL A 42 -7.09 2.71 -1.62
CA VAL A 42 -7.68 3.90 -2.24
C VAL A 42 -8.89 4.40 -1.46
N ASN A 43 -9.74 3.48 -0.99
CA ASN A 43 -10.97 3.84 -0.32
C ASN A 43 -10.76 4.36 1.11
N THR A 44 -9.77 3.85 1.82
CA THR A 44 -9.53 4.24 3.20
C THR A 44 -8.43 5.27 3.37
N ASN A 45 -7.57 5.44 2.35
CA ASN A 45 -6.35 6.25 2.39
C ASN A 45 -5.28 5.69 3.33
N PHE A 46 -5.43 4.44 3.77
CA PHE A 46 -4.40 3.73 4.53
C PHE A 46 -3.84 2.61 3.69
N VAL A 47 -2.51 2.45 3.70
CA VAL A 47 -1.85 1.48 2.84
C VAL A 47 -2.13 0.06 3.31
N HIS A 48 -2.70 -0.74 2.43
CA HIS A 48 -3.01 -2.15 2.66
C HIS A 48 -2.19 -3.00 1.72
N PHE A 49 -1.88 -4.21 2.16
CA PHE A 49 -1.14 -5.20 1.37
C PHE A 49 -1.85 -6.54 1.41
N TYR A 50 -1.40 -7.45 0.55
CA TYR A 50 -1.83 -8.85 0.59
C TYR A 50 -0.62 -9.72 0.98
N SER A 51 -0.76 -10.49 2.05
CA SER A 51 0.29 -11.40 2.49
C SER A 51 0.19 -12.73 1.73
N ARG A 52 1.23 -13.06 0.94
CA ARG A 52 1.26 -14.30 0.19
C ARG A 52 1.41 -15.53 1.10
N THR A 53 2.12 -15.37 2.21
CA THR A 53 2.35 -16.47 3.14
C THR A 53 1.15 -16.74 4.02
N LYS A 54 0.51 -15.69 4.52
CA LYS A 54 -0.66 -15.82 5.38
C LYS A 54 -1.97 -15.84 4.62
N LYS A 55 -1.92 -15.55 3.32
CA LYS A 55 -3.07 -15.53 2.42
C LYS A 55 -4.21 -14.65 2.93
N ARG A 56 -3.86 -13.46 3.41
CA ARG A 56 -4.84 -12.50 3.90
C ARG A 56 -4.41 -11.07 3.61
N LEU A 57 -5.40 -10.18 3.63
CA LEU A 57 -5.14 -8.74 3.59
C LEU A 57 -4.60 -8.26 4.93
N TRP A 58 -3.75 -7.24 4.90
CA TRP A 58 -3.33 -6.59 6.13
C TRP A 58 -3.07 -5.12 5.87
N LYS A 59 -3.40 -4.30 6.87
CA LYS A 59 -3.12 -2.87 6.84
C LYS A 59 -1.78 -2.63 7.53
N LYS A 60 -0.89 -1.90 6.86
CA LYS A 60 0.41 -1.57 7.45
C LYS A 60 0.17 -0.80 8.74
N GLY A 61 0.73 -1.29 9.84
CA GLY A 61 0.56 -0.67 11.14
C GLY A 61 -0.66 -1.14 11.92
N GLU A 62 -1.38 -2.17 11.44
CA GLU A 62 -2.58 -2.64 12.13
C GLU A 62 -2.31 -3.13 13.56
N THR A 63 -1.08 -3.59 13.81
CA THR A 63 -0.68 -4.06 15.13
C THR A 63 0.04 -2.99 15.93
N SER A 64 0.92 -2.23 15.28
CA SER A 64 1.76 -1.23 15.96
C SER A 64 1.09 0.12 16.14
N GLY A 65 0.04 0.40 15.38
CA GLY A 65 -0.59 1.71 15.37
C GLY A 65 0.10 2.73 14.46
N ASN A 66 1.22 2.35 13.84
CA ASN A 66 1.96 3.22 12.94
C ASN A 66 1.51 2.98 11.50
N VAL A 67 0.42 3.60 11.12
CA VAL A 67 -0.16 3.40 9.80
C VAL A 67 0.47 4.33 8.78
N LEU A 68 0.37 3.95 7.51
CA LEU A 68 0.86 4.76 6.41
C LEU A 68 -0.30 5.41 5.70
N LEU A 69 -0.35 6.74 5.76
CA LEU A 69 -1.38 7.51 5.09
C LEU A 69 -0.98 7.68 3.62
N LEU A 70 -1.88 7.31 2.73
CA LEU A 70 -1.65 7.41 1.30
C LEU A 70 -1.61 8.86 0.84
N ASN A 71 -0.53 9.25 0.14
CA ASN A 71 -0.44 10.54 -0.53
C ASN A 71 -0.70 10.40 -2.02
N ASP A 72 -0.04 9.44 -2.65
CA ASP A 72 -0.18 9.26 -4.09
C ASP A 72 0.17 7.83 -4.50
N ILE A 73 -0.44 7.37 -5.58
CA ILE A 73 -0.13 6.09 -6.20
C ILE A 73 0.11 6.33 -7.68
N GLN A 74 1.22 5.84 -8.18
CA GLN A 74 1.56 5.92 -9.59
C GLN A 74 1.85 4.53 -10.13
N LEU A 75 1.46 4.30 -11.38
CA LEU A 75 1.70 3.06 -12.07
C LEU A 75 2.90 3.26 -13.00
N ASP A 76 3.80 2.27 -13.05
CA ASP A 76 4.96 2.36 -13.92
C ASP A 76 4.58 2.21 -15.39
N CYS A 77 5.57 2.37 -16.28
CA CYS A 77 5.33 2.35 -17.72
C CYS A 77 4.86 1.00 -18.23
N ASP A 78 5.23 -0.08 -17.56
CA ASP A 78 4.83 -1.44 -17.95
C ASP A 78 3.52 -1.88 -17.30
N ARG A 79 2.95 -1.04 -16.44
CA ARG A 79 1.69 -1.31 -15.72
C ARG A 79 1.74 -2.55 -14.84
N ASP A 80 2.91 -2.82 -14.29
CA ASP A 80 3.13 -4.01 -13.46
C ASP A 80 3.78 -3.71 -12.11
N THR A 81 3.95 -2.44 -11.76
CA THR A 81 4.54 -2.01 -10.49
C THR A 81 3.91 -0.70 -10.06
N LEU A 82 3.67 -0.57 -8.77
CA LEU A 82 3.13 0.66 -8.18
C LEU A 82 4.18 1.40 -7.39
N SER A 83 4.14 2.72 -7.46
CA SER A 83 4.88 3.59 -6.56
C SER A 83 3.87 4.22 -5.62
N VAL A 84 4.02 3.96 -4.32
CA VAL A 84 3.08 4.43 -3.29
C VAL A 84 3.81 5.40 -2.40
N SER A 85 3.39 6.67 -2.45
CA SER A 85 3.94 7.71 -1.58
C SER A 85 3.09 7.80 -0.32
N TYR A 86 3.73 7.84 0.85
CA TYR A 86 3.02 7.83 2.12
C TYR A 86 3.49 8.91 3.05
N THR A 87 2.63 9.28 4.01
CA THR A 87 2.99 10.04 5.18
C THR A 87 2.82 9.14 6.40
N HIS A 88 3.83 9.09 7.24
CA HIS A 88 3.77 8.27 8.44
C HIS A 88 2.81 8.90 9.45
N LEU A 89 1.86 8.13 9.91
CA LEU A 89 0.85 8.60 10.86
C LEU A 89 0.79 7.66 12.05
N THR A 90 1.05 8.20 13.25
CA THR A 90 0.89 7.43 14.46
C THR A 90 -0.50 7.70 15.02
N LEU A 91 -1.31 6.66 15.11
CA LEU A 91 -2.65 6.80 15.65
C LEU A 91 -2.57 7.02 17.17
N PRO A 92 -3.40 7.92 17.72
CA PRO A 92 -3.45 8.10 19.16
C PRO A 92 -3.89 6.81 19.84
N THR A 93 -3.29 6.51 20.97
CA THR A 93 -3.66 5.35 21.76
C THR A 93 -4.49 5.78 22.96
N ASN A 94 -5.47 4.97 23.31
CA ASN A 94 -6.31 5.29 24.45
C ASN A 94 -5.53 5.25 25.76
N SER A 95 -4.51 4.42 25.81
CA SER A 95 -3.70 4.28 27.02
C SER A 95 -2.83 5.51 27.27
N GLY A 96 -2.63 6.34 26.27
CA GLY A 96 -1.86 7.55 26.43
C GLY A 96 -2.64 8.70 27.07
N VAL A 97 -3.85 8.44 27.33
CA VAL A 97 -4.75 9.44 27.87
C VAL A 97 -4.60 9.49 29.36
#